data_0abd6f106dec90f1927c979205317a13
#
_entry.id   0abd6f106dec90f1927c979205317a13
#
_cell.length_a   1.000
_cell.length_b   1.000
_cell.length_c   1.000
_cell.angle_alpha   90.00
_cell.angle_beta   90.00
_cell.angle_gamma   90.00
#
_symmetry.space_group_name_H-M   'P 1'
#
loop_
_entity.id
_entity.type
_entity.pdbx_description
1 polymer ?
#
loop_
_entity_poly.entity_id
_entity_poly.type
_entity_poly.pdbx_seq_one_letter_code
_entity_poly.pdbx_strand_id
1 'polypeptide(L)'
;MRHDPAFEKSLKPAMLPAFLVVLLMWLAYWADALFVTDFQRYGLNAQHMSGLRGILFMPWIHASQDIKHILNNSMPTFLLLTLLFYSYRKVAWRVFLLSWLFTGVLLWFIGGSNGAIHIGMSGVIYALAGFLFTSGVLRKYLPLQALSLFIVFLYGSLIWGVFPTQPRVSWQGHLSGLIVGVMLAFIYRKQGPQRPKYQYEIEKELGIEPPDFEGDLRRAIEAEQEAERQLQEIKQIQTSENQKPPIIVYQYKKNE
;
A
#
# COMPACT_ATOMS: atom_id res chain seq x y z
N MET A 1 -9.67 -13.49 -12.93
CA MET A 1 -9.31 -12.60 -11.82
C MET A 1 -10.07 -13.06 -10.59
N ARG A 2 -9.42 -13.62 -9.58
CA ARG A 2 -10.10 -13.89 -8.30
C ARG A 2 -10.33 -12.55 -7.61
N HIS A 3 -11.60 -12.19 -7.39
CA HIS A 3 -11.96 -11.03 -6.58
C HIS A 3 -11.32 -11.17 -5.19
N ASP A 4 -10.50 -10.20 -4.80
CA ASP A 4 -9.95 -10.13 -3.45
C ASP A 4 -11.04 -9.59 -2.51
N PRO A 5 -11.60 -10.41 -1.60
CA PRO A 5 -12.68 -9.99 -0.70
C PRO A 5 -12.28 -8.86 0.25
N ALA A 6 -10.98 -8.46 0.28
CA ALA A 6 -10.51 -7.35 1.09
C ALA A 6 -10.98 -5.98 0.56
N PHE A 7 -11.25 -5.84 -0.75
CA PHE A 7 -11.65 -4.58 -1.40
C PHE A 7 -13.14 -4.50 -1.78
N GLU A 8 -13.93 -5.55 -1.62
CA GLU A 8 -15.40 -5.50 -1.83
C GLU A 8 -16.17 -4.82 -0.67
N LYS A 9 -15.47 -4.27 0.32
CA LYS A 9 -16.11 -3.74 1.52
C LYS A 9 -16.59 -2.31 1.30
N SER A 10 -17.85 -2.06 1.68
CA SER A 10 -18.41 -0.70 1.71
C SER A 10 -17.49 0.29 2.43
N LEU A 11 -17.30 1.47 1.85
CA LEU A 11 -16.52 2.56 2.42
C LEU A 11 -17.22 3.17 3.65
N LYS A 12 -18.55 3.10 3.70
CA LYS A 12 -19.38 3.72 4.76
C LYS A 12 -18.94 3.36 6.19
N PRO A 13 -18.68 2.09 6.55
CA PRO A 13 -18.23 1.75 7.90
C PRO A 13 -16.85 2.31 8.26
N ALA A 14 -16.00 2.60 7.26
CA ALA A 14 -14.70 3.20 7.48
C ALA A 14 -14.77 4.73 7.70
N MET A 15 -15.77 5.37 7.10
CA MET A 15 -15.99 6.82 7.24
C MET A 15 -16.53 7.20 8.62
N LEU A 16 -17.31 6.34 9.26
CA LEU A 16 -17.97 6.66 10.55
C LEU A 16 -16.94 6.97 11.65
N PRO A 17 -15.93 6.13 11.95
CA PRO A 17 -14.94 6.49 12.98
C PRO A 17 -14.12 7.74 12.60
N ALA A 18 -13.81 7.94 11.33
CA ALA A 18 -13.13 9.16 10.87
C ALA A 18 -13.98 10.42 11.10
N PHE A 19 -15.27 10.34 10.78
CA PHE A 19 -16.21 11.42 11.02
C PHE A 19 -16.34 11.74 12.52
N LEU A 20 -16.46 10.73 13.39
CA LEU A 20 -16.56 10.92 14.84
C LEU A 20 -15.31 11.59 15.41
N VAL A 21 -14.13 11.25 14.94
CA VAL A 21 -12.88 11.92 15.38
C VAL A 21 -12.89 13.39 14.97
N VAL A 22 -13.24 13.71 13.73
CA VAL A 22 -13.33 15.10 13.27
C VAL A 22 -14.43 15.86 14.03
N LEU A 23 -15.58 15.23 14.26
CA LEU A 23 -16.66 15.82 15.05
C LEU A 23 -16.19 16.19 16.47
N LEU A 24 -15.46 15.30 17.14
CA LEU A 24 -14.90 15.57 18.48
C LEU A 24 -13.90 16.74 18.45
N MET A 25 -13.07 16.86 17.41
CA MET A 25 -12.18 18.02 17.24
C MET A 25 -13.00 19.33 17.16
N TRP A 26 -14.07 19.34 16.37
CA TRP A 26 -14.94 20.51 16.23
C TRP A 26 -15.73 20.82 17.49
N LEU A 27 -16.20 19.81 18.21
CA LEU A 27 -16.87 20.01 19.49
C LEU A 27 -15.94 20.65 20.53
N ALA A 28 -14.69 20.18 20.62
CA ALA A 28 -13.67 20.78 21.46
C ALA A 28 -13.37 22.24 21.07
N TYR A 29 -13.23 22.51 19.75
CA TYR A 29 -13.00 23.85 19.22
C TYR A 29 -14.15 24.81 19.58
N TRP A 30 -15.39 24.42 19.33
CA TRP A 30 -16.54 25.26 19.65
C TRP A 30 -16.75 25.42 21.14
N ALA A 31 -16.48 24.40 21.96
CA ALA A 31 -16.51 24.52 23.40
C ALA A 31 -15.51 25.58 23.89
N ASP A 32 -14.27 25.57 23.37
CA ASP A 32 -13.25 26.55 23.70
C ASP A 32 -13.67 27.98 23.26
N ALA A 33 -14.20 28.11 22.03
CA ALA A 33 -14.60 29.39 21.47
C ALA A 33 -15.83 30.02 22.20
N LEU A 34 -16.83 29.19 22.54
CA LEU A 34 -18.10 29.68 23.14
C LEU A 34 -17.97 29.93 24.63
N PHE A 35 -17.24 29.10 25.36
CA PHE A 35 -17.10 29.22 26.83
C PHE A 35 -15.83 29.95 27.26
N VAL A 36 -15.00 30.37 26.31
CA VAL A 36 -13.73 31.09 26.56
C VAL A 36 -12.85 30.35 27.58
N THR A 37 -12.71 29.05 27.41
CA THR A 37 -12.14 28.15 28.43
C THR A 37 -10.61 28.06 28.38
N ASP A 38 -9.97 28.57 27.32
CA ASP A 38 -8.52 28.48 27.07
C ASP A 38 -7.98 27.03 27.19
N PHE A 39 -8.50 26.16 26.32
CA PHE A 39 -8.06 24.77 26.28
C PHE A 39 -6.60 24.63 25.86
N GLN A 40 -6.00 25.63 25.23
CA GLN A 40 -4.58 25.59 24.82
C GLN A 40 -3.65 25.28 25.99
N ARG A 41 -3.98 25.73 27.21
CA ARG A 41 -3.23 25.43 28.46
C ARG A 41 -3.11 23.93 28.78
N TYR A 42 -3.98 23.08 28.19
CA TYR A 42 -3.94 21.62 28.32
C TYR A 42 -3.14 20.94 27.17
N GLY A 43 -2.61 21.74 26.26
CA GLY A 43 -1.70 21.24 25.22
C GLY A 43 -0.42 20.65 25.82
N LEU A 44 0.39 20.06 24.94
CA LEU A 44 1.65 19.45 25.35
C LEU A 44 2.73 20.51 25.51
N ASN A 45 3.26 20.64 26.72
CA ASN A 45 4.47 21.41 27.01
C ASN A 45 5.64 20.41 27.18
N ALA A 46 6.53 20.39 26.19
CA ALA A 46 7.61 19.42 26.15
C ALA A 46 8.57 19.60 27.34
N GLN A 47 9.08 18.47 27.86
CA GLN A 47 10.03 18.39 28.97
C GLN A 47 9.51 18.98 30.31
N HIS A 48 8.25 19.38 30.40
CA HIS A 48 7.61 19.81 31.64
C HIS A 48 6.62 18.79 32.14
N MET A 49 6.61 18.49 33.44
CA MET A 49 5.69 17.50 34.02
C MET A 49 4.22 17.87 33.83
N SER A 50 3.90 19.18 33.92
CA SER A 50 2.54 19.68 33.64
C SER A 50 2.10 19.44 32.19
N GLY A 51 3.03 19.29 31.25
CA GLY A 51 2.78 19.04 29.85
C GLY A 51 2.42 17.59 29.51
N LEU A 52 2.66 16.64 30.42
CA LEU A 52 2.34 15.21 30.19
C LEU A 52 0.86 14.98 29.87
N ARG A 53 -0.05 15.75 30.48
CA ARG A 53 -1.49 15.71 30.15
C ARG A 53 -1.75 16.02 28.67
N GLY A 54 -0.91 16.86 28.08
CA GLY A 54 -1.01 17.21 26.67
C GLY A 54 -0.79 16.05 25.71
N ILE A 55 -0.14 14.95 26.15
CA ILE A 55 -0.04 13.71 25.36
C ILE A 55 -1.44 13.21 24.97
N LEU A 56 -2.41 13.32 25.89
CA LEU A 56 -3.79 12.90 25.66
C LEU A 56 -4.64 13.98 25.00
N PHE A 57 -4.42 15.26 25.35
CA PHE A 57 -5.33 16.32 24.96
C PHE A 57 -4.91 17.08 23.70
N MET A 58 -3.61 17.19 23.40
CA MET A 58 -3.12 18.04 22.29
C MET A 58 -3.79 17.80 20.95
N PRO A 59 -4.12 16.54 20.51
CA PRO A 59 -4.68 16.34 19.18
C PRO A 59 -6.10 16.90 19.02
N TRP A 60 -6.81 17.07 20.12
CA TRP A 60 -8.19 17.57 20.15
C TRP A 60 -8.27 19.08 20.23
N ILE A 61 -7.19 19.73 20.70
CA ILE A 61 -7.15 21.17 20.96
C ILE A 61 -6.69 21.91 19.72
N HIS A 62 -7.46 22.92 19.31
CA HIS A 62 -7.12 23.83 18.23
C HIS A 62 -7.39 25.25 18.70
N ALA A 63 -6.51 26.20 18.33
CA ALA A 63 -6.68 27.60 18.77
C ALA A 63 -8.00 28.15 18.25
N SER A 64 -8.86 28.60 19.16
CA SER A 64 -10.19 29.16 18.85
C SER A 64 -10.13 30.45 18.01
N GLN A 65 -8.98 31.14 18.04
CA GLN A 65 -8.70 32.33 17.23
C GLN A 65 -8.24 32.00 15.79
N ASP A 66 -7.94 30.74 15.48
CA ASP A 66 -7.43 30.31 14.18
C ASP A 66 -8.25 29.15 13.59
N ILE A 67 -9.36 29.49 12.95
CA ILE A 67 -10.22 28.51 12.27
C ILE A 67 -9.48 27.76 11.14
N LYS A 68 -8.44 28.37 10.53
CA LYS A 68 -7.67 27.71 9.48
C LYS A 68 -6.91 26.51 10.02
N HIS A 69 -6.47 26.59 11.28
CA HIS A 69 -5.74 25.47 11.91
C HIS A 69 -6.62 24.21 12.00
N ILE A 70 -7.85 24.32 12.52
CA ILE A 70 -8.75 23.18 12.59
C ILE A 70 -9.22 22.71 11.21
N LEU A 71 -9.50 23.61 10.27
CA LEU A 71 -9.88 23.26 8.91
C LEU A 71 -8.76 22.45 8.21
N ASN A 72 -7.52 22.92 8.31
CA ASN A 72 -6.36 22.25 7.71
C ASN A 72 -6.08 20.88 8.33
N ASN A 73 -6.51 20.63 9.57
CA ASN A 73 -6.43 19.32 10.21
C ASN A 73 -7.63 18.41 9.88
N SER A 74 -8.82 18.98 9.64
CA SER A 74 -10.07 18.21 9.48
C SER A 74 -10.05 17.30 8.27
N MET A 75 -9.72 17.84 7.08
CA MET A 75 -9.72 17.06 5.83
C MET A 75 -8.67 15.94 5.83
N PRO A 76 -7.39 16.19 6.18
CA PRO A 76 -6.40 15.12 6.30
C PRO A 76 -6.79 14.05 7.32
N THR A 77 -7.30 14.46 8.50
CA THR A 77 -7.74 13.52 9.54
C THR A 77 -8.84 12.61 9.02
N PHE A 78 -9.90 13.20 8.43
CA PHE A 78 -11.01 12.44 7.87
C PHE A 78 -10.54 11.44 6.80
N LEU A 79 -9.75 11.91 5.83
CA LEU A 79 -9.32 11.09 4.72
C LEU A 79 -8.36 9.97 5.16
N LEU A 80 -7.31 10.31 5.93
CA LEU A 80 -6.31 9.32 6.35
C LEU A 80 -6.90 8.27 7.30
N LEU A 81 -7.79 8.65 8.20
CA LEU A 81 -8.51 7.69 9.04
C LEU A 81 -9.45 6.82 8.20
N THR A 82 -10.20 7.40 7.26
CA THR A 82 -11.05 6.60 6.36
C THR A 82 -10.22 5.55 5.61
N LEU A 83 -9.08 5.95 5.04
CA LEU A 83 -8.17 5.05 4.33
C LEU A 83 -7.58 3.98 5.26
N LEU A 84 -7.23 4.35 6.50
CA LEU A 84 -6.75 3.41 7.51
C LEU A 84 -7.84 2.37 7.86
N PHE A 85 -9.04 2.83 8.20
CA PHE A 85 -10.16 1.94 8.56
C PHE A 85 -10.64 1.09 7.39
N TYR A 86 -10.55 1.60 6.16
CA TYR A 86 -10.88 0.86 4.96
C TYR A 86 -9.84 -0.22 4.67
N SER A 87 -8.56 0.15 4.57
CA SER A 87 -7.51 -0.75 4.11
C SER A 87 -6.93 -1.65 5.21
N TYR A 88 -6.89 -1.18 6.47
CA TYR A 88 -6.22 -1.86 7.59
C TYR A 88 -7.17 -2.19 8.75
N ARG A 89 -8.43 -2.54 8.46
CA ARG A 89 -9.53 -2.71 9.41
C ARG A 89 -9.18 -3.46 10.70
N LYS A 90 -8.41 -4.55 10.59
CA LYS A 90 -8.04 -5.40 11.75
C LYS A 90 -7.13 -4.70 12.77
N VAL A 91 -6.34 -3.73 12.32
CA VAL A 91 -5.36 -3.02 13.15
C VAL A 91 -5.62 -1.52 13.25
N ALA A 92 -6.64 -0.99 12.57
CA ALA A 92 -6.89 0.44 12.43
C ALA A 92 -6.97 1.17 13.76
N TRP A 93 -7.77 0.68 14.71
CA TRP A 93 -7.88 1.28 16.04
C TRP A 93 -6.55 1.28 16.80
N ARG A 94 -5.81 0.18 16.74
CA ARG A 94 -4.49 0.10 17.39
C ARG A 94 -3.51 1.09 16.78
N VAL A 95 -3.45 1.16 15.46
CA VAL A 95 -2.59 2.11 14.76
C VAL A 95 -2.97 3.54 15.11
N PHE A 96 -4.25 3.91 15.09
CA PHE A 96 -4.69 5.25 15.44
C PHE A 96 -4.35 5.62 16.89
N LEU A 97 -4.70 4.79 17.86
CA LEU A 97 -4.47 5.06 19.28
C LEU A 97 -2.97 5.11 19.63
N LEU A 98 -2.17 4.20 19.05
CA LEU A 98 -0.73 4.19 19.25
C LEU A 98 -0.05 5.36 18.53
N SER A 99 -0.54 5.76 17.34
CA SER A 99 -0.08 6.99 16.67
C SER A 99 -0.30 8.21 17.54
N TRP A 100 -1.49 8.35 18.10
CA TRP A 100 -1.81 9.43 19.02
C TRP A 100 -0.88 9.43 20.24
N LEU A 101 -0.86 8.33 20.99
CA LEU A 101 -0.11 8.21 22.25
C LEU A 101 1.41 8.41 22.03
N PHE A 102 2.00 7.64 21.13
CA PHE A 102 3.46 7.68 20.96
C PHE A 102 3.96 8.94 20.26
N THR A 103 3.15 9.57 19.40
CA THR A 103 3.50 10.91 18.90
C THR A 103 3.61 11.91 20.03
N GLY A 104 2.67 11.91 20.96
CA GLY A 104 2.72 12.78 22.12
C GLY A 104 3.91 12.47 23.04
N VAL A 105 4.16 11.18 23.30
CA VAL A 105 5.31 10.75 24.11
C VAL A 105 6.61 11.20 23.47
N LEU A 106 6.84 10.91 22.18
CA LEU A 106 8.06 11.29 21.50
C LEU A 106 8.21 12.81 21.43
N LEU A 107 7.14 13.54 21.14
CA LEU A 107 7.15 15.00 21.14
C LEU A 107 7.52 15.57 22.51
N TRP A 108 7.06 14.95 23.60
CA TRP A 108 7.42 15.40 24.94
C TRP A 108 8.94 15.33 25.17
N PHE A 109 9.63 14.35 24.63
CA PHE A 109 11.08 14.23 24.73
C PHE A 109 11.84 15.20 23.82
N ILE A 110 11.38 15.41 22.57
CA ILE A 110 12.15 16.15 21.55
C ILE A 110 11.63 17.57 21.27
N GLY A 111 10.50 17.96 21.87
CA GLY A 111 9.82 19.24 21.58
C GLY A 111 10.56 20.50 22.06
N GLY A 112 11.62 20.32 22.82
CA GLY A 112 12.38 21.43 23.40
C GLY A 112 11.77 22.00 24.69
N SER A 113 12.59 22.66 25.49
CA SER A 113 12.20 23.21 26.82
C SER A 113 11.88 24.71 26.79
N ASN A 114 11.56 25.28 25.64
CA ASN A 114 11.30 26.70 25.44
C ASN A 114 9.92 27.18 25.93
N GLY A 115 9.14 26.31 26.58
CA GLY A 115 7.81 26.61 27.07
C GLY A 115 6.71 26.68 26.01
N ALA A 116 7.00 26.32 24.75
CA ALA A 116 6.01 26.26 23.71
C ALA A 116 4.94 25.17 23.99
N ILE A 117 3.68 25.54 23.80
CA ILE A 117 2.55 24.60 23.95
C ILE A 117 2.18 24.07 22.58
N HIS A 118 2.28 22.76 22.42
CA HIS A 118 1.92 22.07 21.17
C HIS A 118 0.46 21.62 21.23
N ILE A 119 -0.30 21.94 20.19
CA ILE A 119 -1.73 21.61 20.01
C ILE A 119 -1.99 21.18 18.58
N GLY A 120 -3.11 20.49 18.35
CA GLY A 120 -3.59 20.08 17.03
C GLY A 120 -3.35 18.63 16.68
N MET A 121 -4.16 18.12 15.76
CA MET A 121 -4.13 16.73 15.27
C MET A 121 -2.94 16.46 14.33
N SER A 122 -2.21 17.48 13.91
CA SER A 122 -1.21 17.39 12.84
C SER A 122 -0.14 16.31 13.08
N GLY A 123 0.37 16.16 14.30
CA GLY A 123 1.31 15.10 14.63
C GLY A 123 0.75 13.68 14.32
N VAL A 124 -0.53 13.46 14.64
CA VAL A 124 -1.21 12.19 14.32
C VAL A 124 -1.43 12.04 12.81
N ILE A 125 -1.75 13.14 12.11
CA ILE A 125 -1.85 13.16 10.64
C ILE A 125 -0.55 12.68 10.00
N TYR A 126 0.59 13.18 10.48
CA TYR A 126 1.92 12.74 10.01
C TYR A 126 2.19 11.26 10.32
N ALA A 127 1.73 10.77 11.50
CA ALA A 127 1.85 9.37 11.84
C ALA A 127 0.99 8.48 10.93
N LEU A 128 -0.24 8.87 10.64
CA LEU A 128 -1.13 8.15 9.74
C LEU A 128 -0.60 8.14 8.29
N ALA A 129 -0.13 9.28 7.80
CA ALA A 129 0.48 9.39 6.47
C ALA A 129 1.74 8.52 6.37
N GLY A 130 2.64 8.60 7.35
CA GLY A 130 3.84 7.77 7.45
C GLY A 130 3.53 6.28 7.51
N PHE A 131 2.52 5.88 8.32
CA PHE A 131 2.07 4.49 8.40
C PHE A 131 1.51 3.99 7.06
N LEU A 132 0.57 4.71 6.46
CA LEU A 132 -0.11 4.29 5.23
C LEU A 132 0.89 4.19 4.06
N PHE A 133 1.77 5.19 3.92
CA PHE A 133 2.81 5.19 2.90
C PHE A 133 3.77 4.01 3.08
N THR A 134 4.44 3.93 4.23
CA THR A 134 5.45 2.92 4.50
C THR A 134 4.87 1.51 4.45
N SER A 135 3.66 1.34 4.99
CA SER A 135 2.95 0.07 5.03
C SER A 135 2.61 -0.46 3.63
N GLY A 136 2.24 0.42 2.69
CA GLY A 136 1.96 0.04 1.30
C GLY A 136 3.24 -0.36 0.56
N VAL A 137 4.33 0.38 0.77
CA VAL A 137 5.63 0.06 0.17
C VAL A 137 6.15 -1.30 0.66
N LEU A 138 6.11 -1.54 1.99
CA LEU A 138 6.65 -2.76 2.59
C LEU A 138 5.93 -4.04 2.16
N ARG A 139 4.62 -3.98 1.89
CA ARG A 139 3.81 -5.16 1.56
C ARG A 139 3.89 -5.60 0.11
N LYS A 140 4.47 -4.79 -0.78
CA LYS A 140 4.58 -5.08 -2.22
C LYS A 140 3.26 -5.58 -2.83
N TYR A 141 2.14 -5.05 -2.37
CA TYR A 141 0.79 -5.35 -2.82
C TYR A 141 0.24 -4.17 -3.60
N LEU A 142 -0.04 -4.34 -4.89
CA LEU A 142 -0.34 -3.25 -5.82
C LEU A 142 -1.41 -2.27 -5.32
N PRO A 143 -2.57 -2.70 -4.76
CA PRO A 143 -3.56 -1.76 -4.24
C PRO A 143 -3.05 -0.90 -3.09
N LEU A 144 -2.17 -1.42 -2.24
CA LEU A 144 -1.58 -0.66 -1.13
C LEU A 144 -0.43 0.23 -1.60
N GLN A 145 0.29 -0.15 -2.65
CA GLN A 145 1.28 0.71 -3.31
C GLN A 145 0.61 1.88 -4.02
N ALA A 146 -0.54 1.64 -4.68
CA ALA A 146 -1.36 2.70 -5.25
C ALA A 146 -1.86 3.67 -4.16
N LEU A 147 -2.26 3.15 -3.00
CA LEU A 147 -2.60 3.96 -1.83
C LEU A 147 -1.40 4.80 -1.35
N SER A 148 -0.19 4.22 -1.27
CA SER A 148 1.03 4.95 -0.90
C SER A 148 1.31 6.09 -1.87
N LEU A 149 1.19 5.85 -3.17
CA LEU A 149 1.37 6.87 -4.20
C LEU A 149 0.31 7.98 -4.07
N PHE A 150 -0.93 7.61 -3.79
CA PHE A 150 -2.02 8.57 -3.54
C PHE A 150 -1.74 9.46 -2.33
N ILE A 151 -1.19 8.90 -1.24
CA ILE A 151 -0.75 9.69 -0.06
C ILE A 151 0.35 10.67 -0.44
N VAL A 152 1.33 10.25 -1.24
CA VAL A 152 2.40 11.16 -1.72
C VAL A 152 1.82 12.26 -2.60
N PHE A 153 0.90 11.94 -3.49
CA PHE A 153 0.25 12.91 -4.37
C PHE A 153 -0.52 13.99 -3.58
N LEU A 154 -1.31 13.58 -2.59
CA LEU A 154 -2.12 14.51 -1.80
C LEU A 154 -1.31 15.25 -0.73
N TYR A 155 -0.38 14.57 -0.11
CA TYR A 155 0.28 15.04 1.12
C TYR A 155 1.80 15.07 1.04
N GLY A 156 2.41 14.90 -0.16
CA GLY A 156 3.86 14.93 -0.32
C GLY A 156 4.48 16.26 0.14
N SER A 157 3.74 17.36 0.03
CA SER A 157 4.15 18.67 0.55
C SER A 157 4.29 18.72 2.07
N LEU A 158 3.64 17.80 2.81
CA LEU A 158 3.81 17.70 4.27
C LEU A 158 5.26 17.41 4.68
N ILE A 159 6.09 16.86 3.79
CA ILE A 159 7.50 16.61 4.11
C ILE A 159 8.22 17.89 4.58
N TRP A 160 7.84 19.04 4.06
CA TRP A 160 8.42 20.31 4.47
C TRP A 160 8.05 20.72 5.90
N GLY A 161 6.93 20.22 6.41
CA GLY A 161 6.49 20.48 7.78
C GLY A 161 7.31 19.78 8.86
N VAL A 162 8.18 18.80 8.51
CA VAL A 162 9.11 18.19 9.48
C VAL A 162 10.40 19.01 9.67
N PHE A 163 10.55 20.11 8.95
CA PHE A 163 11.67 21.03 9.06
C PHE A 163 11.25 22.34 9.73
N PRO A 164 12.17 23.04 10.42
CA PRO A 164 11.90 24.30 11.11
C PRO A 164 11.79 25.50 10.14
N THR A 165 10.98 25.36 9.10
CA THR A 165 10.86 26.36 8.02
C THR A 165 9.73 27.36 8.25
N GLN A 166 8.75 27.02 9.10
CA GLN A 166 7.56 27.86 9.32
C GLN A 166 7.43 28.23 10.81
N PRO A 167 7.35 29.54 11.13
CA PRO A 167 7.06 29.97 12.48
C PRO A 167 5.66 29.49 12.91
N ARG A 168 5.50 29.21 14.21
CA ARG A 168 4.25 28.71 14.82
C ARG A 168 3.81 27.32 14.39
N VAL A 169 4.61 26.59 13.61
CA VAL A 169 4.37 25.19 13.25
C VAL A 169 5.28 24.29 14.09
N SER A 170 4.68 23.32 14.77
CA SER A 170 5.41 22.34 15.58
C SER A 170 6.05 21.28 14.68
N TRP A 171 7.18 21.61 14.05
CA TRP A 171 7.91 20.63 13.21
C TRP A 171 8.34 19.40 14.01
N GLN A 172 8.67 19.54 15.30
CA GLN A 172 8.99 18.43 16.20
C GLN A 172 7.79 17.48 16.35
N GLY A 173 6.58 18.03 16.46
CA GLY A 173 5.34 17.24 16.51
C GLY A 173 5.10 16.45 15.22
N HIS A 174 5.36 17.09 14.09
CA HIS A 174 5.27 16.46 12.77
C HIS A 174 6.33 15.34 12.59
N LEU A 175 7.58 15.62 12.94
CA LEU A 175 8.66 14.64 12.91
C LEU A 175 8.37 13.46 13.84
N SER A 176 7.91 13.73 15.07
CA SER A 176 7.51 12.69 16.01
C SER A 176 6.45 11.79 15.43
N GLY A 177 5.42 12.38 14.82
CA GLY A 177 4.36 11.63 14.15
C GLY A 177 4.90 10.77 13.01
N LEU A 178 5.67 11.34 12.12
CA LEU A 178 6.24 10.61 10.99
C LEU A 178 7.06 9.40 11.44
N ILE A 179 7.96 9.57 12.42
CA ILE A 179 8.77 8.50 12.99
C ILE A 179 7.88 7.39 13.56
N VAL A 180 6.88 7.76 14.37
CA VAL A 180 5.94 6.80 14.97
C VAL A 180 5.17 6.04 13.90
N GLY A 181 4.67 6.72 12.88
CA GLY A 181 3.94 6.09 11.77
C GLY A 181 4.79 5.07 11.02
N VAL A 182 6.02 5.42 10.69
CA VAL A 182 6.98 4.51 10.06
C VAL A 182 7.25 3.29 10.96
N MET A 183 7.53 3.51 12.26
CA MET A 183 7.76 2.41 13.20
C MET A 183 6.56 1.47 13.31
N LEU A 184 5.34 2.00 13.40
CA LEU A 184 4.11 1.20 13.43
C LEU A 184 3.93 0.39 12.13
N ALA A 185 4.31 0.92 10.98
CA ALA A 185 4.28 0.18 9.72
C ALA A 185 5.18 -1.06 9.74
N PHE A 186 6.38 -0.96 10.33
CA PHE A 186 7.28 -2.10 10.52
C PHE A 186 6.73 -3.10 11.55
N ILE A 187 6.18 -2.63 12.68
CA ILE A 187 5.59 -3.48 13.73
C ILE A 187 4.41 -4.29 13.17
N TYR A 188 3.52 -3.62 12.44
CA TYR A 188 2.31 -4.23 11.89
C TYR A 188 2.48 -4.83 10.48
N ARG A 189 3.70 -4.94 9.94
CA ARG A 189 3.95 -5.40 8.56
C ARG A 189 3.35 -6.76 8.21
N LYS A 190 3.25 -7.66 9.21
CA LYS A 190 2.67 -9.01 9.06
C LYS A 190 1.17 -9.07 9.39
N GLN A 191 0.56 -7.97 9.83
CA GLN A 191 -0.86 -7.88 10.21
C GLN A 191 -1.64 -7.01 9.22
N GLY A 192 -2.93 -7.32 9.02
CA GLY A 192 -3.76 -6.65 8.02
C GLY A 192 -3.62 -7.27 6.63
N PRO A 193 -3.93 -6.54 5.55
CA PRO A 193 -3.90 -7.08 4.20
C PRO A 193 -2.46 -7.45 3.80
N GLN A 194 -2.32 -8.63 3.21
CA GLN A 194 -1.06 -9.13 2.68
C GLN A 194 -1.22 -9.35 1.17
N ARG A 195 -0.12 -9.35 0.44
CA ARG A 195 -0.12 -9.72 -0.96
C ARG A 195 -0.64 -11.16 -1.11
N PRO A 196 -1.65 -11.42 -1.95
CA PRO A 196 -2.04 -12.80 -2.26
C PRO A 196 -0.88 -13.50 -2.97
N LYS A 197 -0.72 -14.80 -2.70
CA LYS A 197 0.24 -15.61 -3.45
C LYS A 197 -0.20 -15.70 -4.91
N TYR A 198 0.72 -15.51 -5.82
CA TYR A 198 0.46 -15.74 -7.24
C TYR A 198 0.32 -17.24 -7.55
N GLN A 199 -0.34 -17.56 -8.64
CA GLN A 199 -0.58 -18.95 -9.05
C GLN A 199 0.74 -19.74 -9.17
N TYR A 200 1.76 -19.16 -9.79
CA TYR A 200 3.07 -19.80 -9.94
C TYR A 200 3.78 -20.06 -8.60
N GLU A 201 3.55 -19.22 -7.57
CA GLU A 201 4.12 -19.41 -6.23
C GLU A 201 3.44 -20.60 -5.53
N ILE A 202 2.13 -20.76 -5.73
CA ILE A 202 1.34 -21.88 -5.21
C ILE A 202 1.76 -23.18 -5.90
N GLU A 203 1.90 -23.16 -7.21
CA GLU A 203 2.34 -24.30 -8.01
C GLU A 203 3.74 -24.76 -7.59
N LYS A 204 4.66 -23.82 -7.43
CA LYS A 204 6.02 -24.11 -6.94
C LYS A 204 6.01 -24.73 -5.53
N GLU A 205 5.17 -24.24 -4.61
CA GLU A 205 5.03 -24.82 -3.27
C GLU A 205 4.43 -26.23 -3.29
N LEU A 206 3.57 -26.53 -4.27
CA LEU A 206 2.98 -27.86 -4.50
C LEU A 206 3.88 -28.80 -5.29
N GLY A 207 5.07 -28.35 -5.70
CA GLY A 207 5.99 -29.14 -6.54
C GLY A 207 5.50 -29.33 -7.97
N ILE A 208 4.56 -28.51 -8.43
CA ILE A 208 4.07 -28.53 -9.81
C ILE A 208 5.07 -27.75 -10.65
N GLU A 209 5.75 -28.45 -11.54
CA GLU A 209 6.63 -27.82 -12.52
C GLU A 209 5.81 -27.04 -13.55
N PRO A 210 6.25 -25.82 -13.91
CA PRO A 210 5.58 -25.06 -14.98
C PRO A 210 5.66 -25.82 -16.30
N PRO A 211 4.64 -25.72 -17.18
CA PRO A 211 4.70 -26.31 -18.51
C PRO A 211 5.94 -25.83 -19.28
N ASP A 212 6.67 -26.76 -19.85
CA ASP A 212 7.84 -26.49 -20.69
C ASP A 212 7.40 -26.07 -22.11
N PHE A 213 6.77 -24.91 -22.22
CA PHE A 213 6.24 -24.41 -23.49
C PHE A 213 7.31 -24.30 -24.58
N GLU A 214 8.55 -23.94 -24.21
CA GLU A 214 9.64 -23.84 -25.19
C GLU A 214 10.11 -25.22 -25.67
N GLY A 215 10.21 -26.18 -24.75
CA GLY A 215 10.56 -27.56 -25.11
C GLY A 215 9.45 -28.23 -25.90
N ASP A 216 8.17 -28.01 -25.54
CA ASP A 216 7.03 -28.54 -26.30
C ASP A 216 6.99 -27.96 -27.72
N LEU A 217 7.19 -26.65 -27.86
CA LEU A 217 7.24 -25.99 -29.16
C LEU A 217 8.42 -26.52 -30.00
N ARG A 218 9.60 -26.69 -29.39
CA ARG A 218 10.78 -27.25 -30.07
C ARG A 218 10.51 -28.68 -30.57
N ARG A 219 9.95 -29.52 -29.69
CA ARG A 219 9.57 -30.91 -30.06
C ARG A 219 8.55 -30.94 -31.19
N ALA A 220 7.59 -30.03 -31.21
CA ALA A 220 6.62 -29.92 -32.29
C ALA A 220 7.26 -29.51 -33.61
N ILE A 221 8.16 -28.53 -33.60
CA ILE A 221 8.92 -28.10 -34.80
C ILE A 221 9.83 -29.22 -35.33
N GLU A 222 10.54 -29.92 -34.45
CA GLU A 222 11.41 -31.05 -34.82
C GLU A 222 10.58 -32.18 -35.45
N ALA A 223 9.42 -32.52 -34.91
CA ALA A 223 8.51 -33.51 -35.44
C ALA A 223 7.96 -33.12 -36.82
N GLU A 224 7.61 -31.86 -37.02
CA GLU A 224 7.16 -31.34 -38.31
C GLU A 224 8.28 -31.44 -39.38
N GLN A 225 9.50 -31.01 -39.04
CA GLN A 225 10.66 -31.10 -39.94
C GLN A 225 10.99 -32.55 -40.30
N GLU A 226 10.90 -33.50 -39.37
CA GLU A 226 11.13 -34.89 -39.61
C GLU A 226 10.05 -35.48 -40.55
N ALA A 227 8.78 -35.14 -40.33
CA ALA A 227 7.69 -35.53 -41.21
C ALA A 227 7.86 -35.00 -42.64
N GLU A 228 8.31 -33.73 -42.79
CA GLU A 228 8.63 -33.17 -44.12
C GLU A 228 9.79 -33.89 -44.81
N ARG A 229 10.87 -34.26 -44.10
CA ARG A 229 11.99 -35.03 -44.63
C ARG A 229 11.52 -36.39 -45.12
N GLN A 230 10.76 -37.11 -44.33
CA GLN A 230 10.20 -38.41 -44.71
C GLN A 230 9.30 -38.30 -45.96
N LEU A 231 8.48 -37.24 -46.03
CA LEU A 231 7.66 -37.01 -47.22
C LEU A 231 8.48 -36.72 -48.46
N GLN A 232 9.60 -35.98 -48.35
CA GLN A 232 10.52 -35.71 -49.44
C GLN A 232 11.24 -36.99 -49.91
N GLU A 233 11.69 -37.85 -49.00
CA GLU A 233 12.30 -39.14 -49.29
C GLU A 233 11.34 -40.06 -50.06
N ILE A 234 10.07 -40.17 -49.59
CA ILE A 234 9.03 -40.96 -50.28
C ILE A 234 8.80 -40.41 -51.69
N LYS A 235 8.70 -39.10 -51.87
CA LYS A 235 8.56 -38.48 -53.21
C LYS A 235 9.73 -38.77 -54.12
N GLN A 236 10.99 -38.75 -53.60
CA GLN A 236 12.17 -39.06 -54.35
C GLN A 236 12.19 -40.53 -54.78
N ILE A 237 11.82 -41.49 -53.91
CA ILE A 237 11.71 -42.90 -54.21
C ILE A 237 10.68 -43.14 -55.33
N GLN A 238 9.48 -42.55 -55.18
CA GLN A 238 8.42 -42.69 -56.21
C GLN A 238 8.84 -42.10 -57.55
N THR A 239 9.57 -40.99 -57.54
CA THR A 239 10.09 -40.41 -58.82
C THR A 239 11.13 -41.28 -59.44
N SER A 240 12.02 -41.91 -58.65
CA SER A 240 13.05 -42.83 -59.15
C SER A 240 12.48 -44.17 -59.69
N GLU A 241 11.40 -44.68 -59.08
CA GLU A 241 10.67 -45.86 -59.57
C GLU A 241 9.98 -45.62 -60.91
N ASN A 242 9.32 -44.43 -61.04
CA ASN A 242 8.67 -44.04 -62.30
C ASN A 242 9.65 -43.80 -63.46
N GLN A 243 10.95 -43.61 -63.22
CA GLN A 243 12.00 -43.42 -64.22
C GLN A 243 12.70 -44.75 -64.64
N LYS A 244 12.34 -45.86 -64.00
CA LYS A 244 12.88 -47.16 -64.46
C LYS A 244 12.29 -47.53 -65.84
N PRO A 245 13.13 -47.90 -66.83
CA PRO A 245 12.61 -48.30 -68.13
C PRO A 245 11.72 -49.52 -67.98
N PRO A 246 10.67 -49.64 -68.84
CA PRO A 246 9.78 -50.82 -68.81
C PRO A 246 10.56 -52.11 -69.05
N ILE A 247 10.33 -53.08 -68.18
CA ILE A 247 10.90 -54.43 -68.39
C ILE A 247 10.19 -55.01 -69.56
N ILE A 248 10.93 -55.13 -70.74
CA ILE A 248 10.44 -55.84 -71.97
C ILE A 248 10.63 -57.32 -71.75
N VAL A 249 9.55 -58.08 -71.54
CA VAL A 249 9.59 -59.53 -71.46
C VAL A 249 9.35 -60.07 -72.84
N TYR A 250 10.37 -60.63 -73.48
CA TYR A 250 10.25 -61.33 -74.75
C TYR A 250 9.71 -62.77 -74.55
N GLN A 251 8.53 -63.07 -75.07
CA GLN A 251 8.02 -64.42 -75.12
C GLN A 251 8.46 -65.06 -76.47
N TYR A 252 9.30 -66.05 -76.39
CA TYR A 252 9.64 -66.86 -77.58
C TYR A 252 8.50 -67.88 -77.82
N LYS A 253 7.82 -67.74 -78.97
CA LYS A 253 6.93 -68.79 -79.49
C LYS A 253 7.76 -69.83 -80.18
N LYS A 254 7.81 -71.09 -79.71
CA LYS A 254 8.33 -72.22 -80.40
C LYS A 254 7.31 -72.62 -81.48
N ASN A 255 7.67 -72.48 -82.73
CA ASN A 255 6.87 -73.06 -83.79
C ASN A 255 7.21 -74.60 -83.89
N GLU A 256 6.20 -75.44 -83.76
CA GLU A 256 6.24 -76.84 -84.15
C GLU A 256 5.92 -76.94 -85.61
#